data_c5b5b230c03ede17a7725d337203ed15
#
_entry.id   c5b5b230c03ede17a7725d337203ed15
#
_cell.length_a   1.000
_cell.length_b   1.000
_cell.length_c   1.000
_cell.angle_alpha   90.00
_cell.angle_beta   90.00
_cell.angle_gamma   90.00
#
_symmetry.space_group_name_H-M   'P 1'
#
loop_
_entity.id
_entity.type
_entity.pdbx_description
1 polymer ?
#
loop_
_entity_poly.entity_id
_entity_poly.type
_entity_poly.pdbx_seq_one_letter_code
_entity_poly.pdbx_strand_id
1 'polypeptide(L)'
;MSSDPRLGSQRLPVSLPALWPEPETTPSLRDFLRGRGGARAIVGSYSGPQPAANGWPPVDKDRENEKEKKSVICVEGNIASGKTTCLEFFSKTTGIEVLQEPVPKWRNVRGHNPLGLLYRDACRWGFTLQTYVQLTMLDHHTRPQTSPVRLMERSIHSARYVFVENLYRSGKMPEVDYVILAEWFDWIVRNIDVSIDLIVYLRTTPETCYQRLQMRCREEETVISLEYLDALHRLYEEWLFKGGLFPVAAPVLGVWRSTTCCPGQLPSDALRRC
;
A
#
# COMPACT_ATOMS: atom_id res chain seq x y z
N MET A 1 49.61 41.67 16.87
CA MET A 1 49.68 41.98 15.43
C MET A 1 48.80 41.00 14.75
N SER A 2 47.69 41.48 14.44
CA SER A 2 46.89 41.72 13.24
C SER A 2 46.23 40.44 12.76
N SER A 3 45.07 40.08 13.15
CA SER A 3 43.69 40.33 12.71
C SER A 3 43.52 40.51 11.20
N ASP A 4 42.81 39.54 10.55
CA ASP A 4 41.87 39.86 9.53
C ASP A 4 40.69 38.87 9.46
N PRO A 5 39.46 39.33 9.69
CA PRO A 5 38.23 38.55 9.54
C PRO A 5 37.49 39.06 8.31
N ARG A 6 37.37 38.30 7.25
CA ARG A 6 36.33 38.49 6.21
C ARG A 6 36.34 37.35 5.21
N LEU A 7 35.47 36.36 5.39
CA LEU A 7 34.91 35.61 4.26
C LEU A 7 33.39 35.60 4.42
N GLY A 8 32.78 36.47 3.65
CA GLY A 8 31.35 36.67 3.61
C GLY A 8 30.63 35.46 3.01
N SER A 9 29.60 35.05 3.69
CA SER A 9 28.59 34.10 3.24
C SER A 9 27.81 34.73 2.06
N GLN A 10 28.13 34.35 0.83
CA GLN A 10 27.24 34.57 -0.30
C GLN A 10 26.21 33.44 -0.36
N ARG A 11 24.99 33.72 0.07
CA ARG A 11 23.81 32.93 -0.24
C ARG A 11 23.42 33.22 -1.69
N LEU A 12 23.58 32.22 -2.55
CA LEU A 12 22.96 32.23 -3.87
C LEU A 12 21.49 31.86 -3.72
N PRO A 13 20.57 32.60 -4.35
CA PRO A 13 19.16 32.22 -4.39
C PRO A 13 18.99 31.10 -5.41
N VAL A 14 18.74 29.87 -4.96
CA VAL A 14 18.26 28.81 -5.84
C VAL A 14 16.74 28.98 -5.99
N SER A 15 16.36 29.68 -7.05
CA SER A 15 14.98 29.67 -7.52
C SER A 15 14.70 28.29 -8.14
N LEU A 16 13.87 27.51 -7.46
CA LEU A 16 13.28 26.28 -8.03
C LEU A 16 12.28 26.67 -9.11
N PRO A 17 12.34 26.11 -10.32
CA PRO A 17 11.26 26.26 -11.28
C PRO A 17 10.05 25.46 -10.81
N ALA A 18 8.95 26.15 -10.60
CA ALA A 18 7.62 25.56 -10.51
C ALA A 18 7.24 25.06 -11.90
N LEU A 19 7.17 23.75 -12.08
CA LEU A 19 6.50 23.13 -13.25
C LEU A 19 6.20 21.66 -12.94
N TRP A 20 5.07 21.43 -12.23
CA TRP A 20 4.29 20.22 -12.48
C TRP A 20 2.94 20.67 -13.03
N PRO A 21 2.48 20.09 -14.15
CA PRO A 21 1.10 20.28 -14.57
C PRO A 21 0.18 19.70 -13.49
N GLU A 22 -0.92 20.41 -13.23
CA GLU A 22 -2.03 19.91 -12.42
C GLU A 22 -2.42 18.53 -12.93
N PRO A 23 -2.62 17.51 -12.08
CA PRO A 23 -3.00 16.19 -12.54
C PRO A 23 -4.40 16.27 -13.16
N GLU A 24 -4.47 16.03 -14.46
CA GLU A 24 -5.73 15.66 -15.11
C GLU A 24 -6.38 14.56 -14.27
N THR A 25 -7.67 14.71 -14.01
CA THR A 25 -8.58 13.87 -13.23
C THR A 25 -8.12 12.41 -13.06
N THR A 26 -7.54 12.08 -11.91
CA THR A 26 -7.23 10.70 -11.57
C THR A 26 -8.52 9.88 -11.45
N PRO A 27 -8.64 8.75 -12.15
CA PRO A 27 -9.82 7.90 -12.04
C PRO A 27 -9.99 7.42 -10.60
N SER A 28 -11.22 7.40 -10.10
CA SER A 28 -11.52 6.91 -8.76
C SER A 28 -11.33 5.38 -8.70
N LEU A 29 -11.07 4.84 -7.50
CA LEU A 29 -11.02 3.39 -7.30
C LEU A 29 -12.29 2.68 -7.81
N ARG A 30 -13.46 3.35 -7.72
CA ARG A 30 -14.72 2.84 -8.28
C ARG A 30 -14.71 2.82 -9.81
N ASP A 31 -14.07 3.79 -10.46
CA ASP A 31 -13.96 3.83 -11.92
C ASP A 31 -13.01 2.76 -12.42
N PHE A 32 -11.90 2.49 -11.68
CA PHE A 32 -11.02 1.37 -11.94
C PHE A 32 -11.76 0.01 -11.80
N LEU A 33 -12.58 -0.16 -10.77
CA LEU A 33 -13.37 -1.37 -10.55
C LEU A 33 -14.56 -1.51 -11.54
N ARG A 34 -15.10 -0.39 -12.04
CA ARG A 34 -16.19 -0.38 -13.06
C ARG A 34 -15.69 -0.51 -14.49
N GLY A 35 -14.50 0.02 -14.80
CA GLY A 35 -13.96 0.08 -16.17
C GLY A 35 -13.57 -1.25 -16.79
N ARG A 36 -13.65 -2.36 -16.07
CA ARG A 36 -13.34 -3.70 -16.57
C ARG A 36 -14.51 -4.44 -17.22
N GLY A 37 -15.65 -3.78 -17.40
CA GLY A 37 -16.85 -4.34 -18.05
C GLY A 37 -17.20 -3.75 -19.41
N GLY A 38 -16.25 -3.44 -20.30
CA GLY A 38 -16.62 -2.93 -21.61
C GLY A 38 -15.53 -2.26 -22.43
N ALA A 39 -14.55 -3.01 -22.89
CA ALA A 39 -13.72 -2.55 -24.00
C ALA A 39 -14.53 -2.76 -25.31
N ARG A 40 -15.26 -1.75 -25.77
CA ARG A 40 -15.76 -1.70 -27.18
C ARG A 40 -14.58 -1.33 -28.07
N ALA A 41 -14.10 -2.33 -28.82
CA ALA A 41 -13.23 -2.11 -29.95
C ALA A 41 -13.98 -1.34 -31.02
N ILE A 42 -13.41 -0.20 -31.48
CA ILE A 42 -13.80 0.48 -32.69
C ILE A 42 -13.26 -0.35 -33.84
N VAL A 43 -14.13 -1.10 -34.52
CA VAL A 43 -13.84 -1.75 -35.81
C VAL A 43 -14.49 -0.94 -36.90
N GLY A 44 -13.63 -0.41 -37.79
CA GLY A 44 -14.06 0.28 -39.00
C GLY A 44 -14.84 -0.63 -39.94
N SER A 45 -15.85 -0.07 -40.55
CA SER A 45 -16.73 -0.68 -41.53
C SER A 45 -15.97 -1.17 -42.77
N TYR A 46 -16.11 -2.46 -43.08
CA TYR A 46 -15.80 -3.00 -44.42
C TYR A 46 -17.06 -3.70 -44.93
N SER A 47 -17.61 -3.18 -46.02
CA SER A 47 -18.76 -3.73 -46.74
C SER A 47 -18.30 -4.74 -47.81
N GLY A 48 -18.73 -5.99 -47.66
CA GLY A 48 -18.60 -7.02 -48.68
C GLY A 48 -19.84 -7.93 -48.67
N PRO A 49 -20.24 -8.58 -49.79
CA PRO A 49 -21.59 -9.01 -50.07
C PRO A 49 -22.00 -10.31 -49.38
N GLN A 50 -23.28 -10.44 -49.06
CA GLN A 50 -23.91 -11.64 -48.49
C GLN A 50 -23.99 -12.79 -49.47
N PRO A 51 -23.94 -14.03 -49.01
CA PRO A 51 -24.70 -15.14 -49.54
C PRO A 51 -25.74 -15.72 -48.56
N ALA A 52 -26.78 -16.25 -49.16
CA ALA A 52 -28.01 -16.67 -48.51
C ALA A 52 -27.94 -18.03 -47.79
N ALA A 53 -28.78 -18.10 -46.74
CA ALA A 53 -29.64 -19.21 -46.26
C ALA A 53 -29.06 -20.59 -45.90
N ASN A 54 -29.51 -20.99 -44.66
CA ASN A 54 -29.63 -22.36 -44.14
C ASN A 54 -28.42 -22.97 -43.44
N GLY A 55 -28.37 -22.78 -42.15
CA GLY A 55 -27.53 -23.50 -41.21
C GLY A 55 -27.57 -22.81 -39.85
N TRP A 56 -27.93 -23.52 -38.83
CA TRP A 56 -27.79 -23.11 -37.44
C TRP A 56 -26.37 -22.57 -37.20
N PRO A 57 -26.22 -21.41 -36.49
CA PRO A 57 -24.89 -20.90 -36.21
C PRO A 57 -24.12 -21.95 -35.41
N PRO A 58 -22.81 -22.11 -35.69
CA PRO A 58 -21.93 -22.95 -34.84
C PRO A 58 -22.03 -22.46 -33.42
N VAL A 59 -22.23 -23.40 -32.50
CA VAL A 59 -22.06 -23.13 -31.06
C VAL A 59 -20.60 -22.71 -30.89
N ASP A 60 -20.40 -21.42 -30.56
CA ASP A 60 -19.09 -20.86 -30.20
C ASP A 60 -18.53 -21.65 -29.00
N LYS A 61 -17.66 -22.61 -29.30
CA LYS A 61 -16.89 -23.35 -28.29
C LYS A 61 -15.82 -22.51 -27.60
N ASP A 62 -15.65 -21.26 -28.00
CA ASP A 62 -14.64 -20.33 -27.43
C ASP A 62 -15.13 -19.59 -26.19
N ARG A 63 -16.37 -19.85 -25.72
CA ARG A 63 -16.95 -19.20 -24.54
C ARG A 63 -16.62 -19.84 -23.20
N GLU A 64 -15.84 -20.94 -23.20
CA GLU A 64 -15.60 -21.73 -21.98
C GLU A 64 -14.26 -21.46 -21.25
N ASN A 65 -13.54 -20.38 -21.51
CA ASN A 65 -12.29 -20.14 -20.77
C ASN A 65 -11.93 -18.65 -20.56
N GLU A 66 -12.87 -17.75 -20.39
CA GLU A 66 -12.57 -16.51 -19.64
C GLU A 66 -12.48 -16.89 -18.16
N LYS A 67 -11.33 -17.40 -17.74
CA LYS A 67 -10.97 -17.41 -16.31
C LYS A 67 -11.15 -15.99 -15.82
N GLU A 68 -12.14 -15.76 -14.98
CA GLU A 68 -12.45 -14.48 -14.37
C GLU A 68 -11.13 -13.90 -13.81
N LYS A 69 -10.64 -12.82 -14.44
CA LYS A 69 -9.32 -12.25 -14.14
C LYS A 69 -9.34 -11.74 -12.71
N LYS A 70 -8.75 -12.46 -11.80
CA LYS A 70 -8.61 -12.09 -10.39
C LYS A 70 -7.63 -10.93 -10.24
N SER A 71 -7.91 -10.03 -9.32
CA SER A 71 -7.08 -8.84 -9.05
C SER A 71 -6.76 -8.73 -7.58
N VAL A 72 -5.51 -8.36 -7.28
CA VAL A 72 -4.99 -8.11 -5.93
C VAL A 72 -4.67 -6.62 -5.78
N ILE A 73 -5.29 -5.98 -4.81
CA ILE A 73 -5.11 -4.56 -4.50
C ILE A 73 -4.61 -4.43 -3.07
N CYS A 74 -3.46 -3.78 -2.88
CA CYS A 74 -2.92 -3.52 -1.55
C CYS A 74 -3.21 -2.09 -1.12
N VAL A 75 -3.75 -1.92 0.09
CA VAL A 75 -3.97 -0.62 0.71
C VAL A 75 -2.82 -0.32 1.65
N GLU A 76 -1.99 0.63 1.26
CA GLU A 76 -0.76 1.02 1.94
C GLU A 76 -0.91 2.36 2.68
N GLY A 77 -0.04 2.62 3.63
CA GLY A 77 0.01 3.86 4.40
C GLY A 77 0.39 3.67 5.86
N ASN A 78 0.62 4.79 6.52
CA ASN A 78 1.14 4.85 7.88
C ASN A 78 0.23 4.15 8.91
N ILE A 79 0.72 3.95 10.13
CA ILE A 79 -0.09 3.52 11.28
C ILE A 79 -1.18 4.57 11.51
N ALA A 80 -2.42 4.11 11.76
CA ALA A 80 -3.60 4.97 11.93
C ALA A 80 -3.97 5.88 10.72
N SER A 81 -3.45 5.60 9.50
CA SER A 81 -3.85 6.34 8.28
C SER A 81 -5.30 6.08 7.83
N GLY A 82 -5.96 5.06 8.40
CA GLY A 82 -7.35 4.70 8.08
C GLY A 82 -7.48 3.52 7.12
N LYS A 83 -6.46 2.70 6.93
CA LYS A 83 -6.49 1.51 6.07
C LYS A 83 -7.59 0.54 6.46
N THR A 84 -7.62 0.12 7.72
CA THR A 84 -8.62 -0.82 8.24
C THR A 84 -10.05 -0.31 7.99
N THR A 85 -10.32 0.97 8.25
CA THR A 85 -11.63 1.59 7.98
C THR A 85 -11.98 1.59 6.49
N CYS A 86 -10.98 1.81 5.62
CA CYS A 86 -11.16 1.72 4.17
C CYS A 86 -11.53 0.28 3.76
N LEU A 87 -10.83 -0.72 4.27
CA LEU A 87 -11.10 -2.12 3.97
C LEU A 87 -12.48 -2.57 4.51
N GLU A 88 -12.85 -2.16 5.72
CA GLU A 88 -14.17 -2.44 6.32
C GLU A 88 -15.32 -1.90 5.47
N PHE A 89 -15.13 -0.73 4.86
CA PHE A 89 -16.13 -0.17 3.94
C PHE A 89 -16.38 -1.11 2.74
N PHE A 90 -15.32 -1.72 2.19
CA PHE A 90 -15.44 -2.64 1.06
C PHE A 90 -15.81 -4.08 1.43
N SER A 91 -15.67 -4.48 2.69
CA SER A 91 -15.95 -5.86 3.14
C SER A 91 -17.39 -6.32 2.90
N LYS A 92 -18.32 -5.38 2.74
CA LYS A 92 -19.75 -5.64 2.45
C LYS A 92 -20.06 -5.62 0.96
N THR A 93 -19.08 -5.39 0.09
CA THR A 93 -19.28 -5.30 -1.36
C THR A 93 -19.16 -6.69 -1.98
N THR A 94 -20.15 -7.10 -2.75
CA THR A 94 -20.12 -8.38 -3.47
C THR A 94 -18.94 -8.46 -4.42
N GLY A 95 -18.26 -9.60 -4.46
CA GLY A 95 -17.12 -9.84 -5.35
C GLY A 95 -15.80 -9.30 -4.83
N ILE A 96 -15.75 -8.79 -3.58
CA ILE A 96 -14.52 -8.34 -2.93
C ILE A 96 -14.27 -9.18 -1.69
N GLU A 97 -13.10 -9.79 -1.59
CA GLU A 97 -12.59 -10.36 -0.35
C GLU A 97 -11.58 -9.41 0.29
N VAL A 98 -11.64 -9.28 1.60
CA VAL A 98 -10.80 -8.37 2.38
C VAL A 98 -9.91 -9.15 3.33
N LEU A 99 -8.60 -8.90 3.24
CA LEU A 99 -7.59 -9.46 4.14
C LEU A 99 -6.96 -8.32 4.94
N GLN A 100 -7.34 -8.20 6.20
CA GLN A 100 -6.71 -7.27 7.14
C GLN A 100 -5.35 -7.79 7.58
N GLU A 101 -4.46 -6.88 7.97
CA GLU A 101 -3.17 -7.21 8.59
C GLU A 101 -3.35 -8.20 9.75
N PRO A 102 -2.56 -9.28 9.84
CA PRO A 102 -2.77 -10.32 10.85
C PRO A 102 -2.23 -9.91 12.23
N VAL A 103 -2.49 -8.68 12.66
CA VAL A 103 -2.06 -8.12 13.96
C VAL A 103 -2.43 -9.00 15.15
N PRO A 104 -3.60 -9.66 15.19
CA PRO A 104 -3.90 -10.61 16.28
C PRO A 104 -2.89 -11.76 16.38
N LYS A 105 -2.35 -12.26 15.25
CA LYS A 105 -1.27 -13.26 15.26
C LYS A 105 0.01 -12.68 15.86
N TRP A 106 0.33 -11.42 15.58
CA TRP A 106 1.54 -10.76 16.10
C TRP A 106 1.46 -10.41 17.60
N ARG A 107 0.23 -10.33 18.15
CA ARG A 107 -0.03 -10.14 19.58
C ARG A 107 -0.03 -11.41 20.39
N ASN A 108 -0.25 -12.55 19.74
CA ASN A 108 -0.34 -13.82 20.44
C ASN A 108 0.23 -14.96 19.59
N VAL A 109 1.51 -15.24 19.78
CA VAL A 109 2.17 -16.42 19.24
C VAL A 109 2.32 -17.42 20.39
N ARG A 110 1.38 -18.33 20.53
CA ARG A 110 1.36 -19.33 21.61
C ARG A 110 1.56 -18.72 23.01
N GLY A 111 0.88 -17.61 23.29
CA GLY A 111 0.96 -16.90 24.57
C GLY A 111 2.00 -15.78 24.64
N HIS A 112 2.84 -15.61 23.62
CA HIS A 112 3.80 -14.52 23.54
C HIS A 112 3.27 -13.38 22.68
N ASN A 113 3.59 -12.12 23.05
CA ASN A 113 3.24 -10.92 22.28
C ASN A 113 4.47 -10.28 21.62
N PRO A 114 4.92 -10.78 20.44
CA PRO A 114 6.10 -10.24 19.77
C PRO A 114 5.94 -8.76 19.37
N LEU A 115 4.73 -8.30 19.04
CA LEU A 115 4.47 -6.90 18.72
C LEU A 115 4.71 -5.99 19.93
N GLY A 116 4.19 -6.36 21.09
CA GLY A 116 4.44 -5.62 22.32
C GLY A 116 5.90 -5.70 22.78
N LEU A 117 6.60 -6.81 22.50
CA LEU A 117 8.04 -6.95 22.74
C LEU A 117 8.85 -6.00 21.84
N LEU A 118 8.52 -5.89 20.54
CA LEU A 118 9.17 -4.95 19.62
C LEU A 118 9.07 -3.50 20.14
N TYR A 119 7.90 -3.06 20.57
CA TYR A 119 7.72 -1.69 21.04
C TYR A 119 8.49 -1.39 22.34
N ARG A 120 8.74 -2.41 23.19
CA ARG A 120 9.55 -2.26 24.40
C ARG A 120 11.05 -2.25 24.12
N ASP A 121 11.52 -3.14 23.26
CA ASP A 121 12.93 -3.29 22.90
C ASP A 121 13.07 -3.75 21.45
N ALA A 122 13.12 -2.77 20.55
CA ALA A 122 13.21 -3.03 19.12
C ALA A 122 14.57 -3.62 18.71
N CYS A 123 15.65 -3.32 19.45
CA CYS A 123 16.99 -3.88 19.18
C CYS A 123 16.99 -5.39 19.38
N ARG A 124 16.30 -5.87 20.42
CA ARG A 124 16.24 -7.30 20.74
C ARG A 124 15.21 -8.05 19.89
N TRP A 125 14.04 -7.44 19.63
CA TRP A 125 12.88 -8.14 19.09
C TRP A 125 12.52 -7.78 17.66
N GLY A 126 13.25 -6.81 17.06
CA GLY A 126 13.01 -6.35 15.70
C GLY A 126 13.09 -7.48 14.68
N PHE A 127 14.20 -8.22 14.66
CA PHE A 127 14.39 -9.36 13.76
C PHE A 127 13.33 -10.44 13.98
N THR A 128 13.06 -10.81 15.24
CA THR A 128 12.08 -11.85 15.59
C THR A 128 10.68 -11.50 15.07
N LEU A 129 10.22 -10.27 15.31
CA LEU A 129 8.90 -9.86 14.80
C LEU A 129 8.88 -9.78 13.28
N GLN A 130 9.88 -9.16 12.65
CA GLN A 130 9.87 -8.96 11.19
C GLN A 130 9.94 -10.28 10.42
N THR A 131 10.64 -11.29 10.93
CA THR A 131 10.60 -12.65 10.39
C THR A 131 9.17 -13.23 10.42
N TYR A 132 8.46 -13.04 11.52
CA TYR A 132 7.10 -13.53 11.67
C TYR A 132 6.07 -12.71 10.85
N VAL A 133 6.27 -11.38 10.75
CA VAL A 133 5.48 -10.53 9.85
C VAL A 133 5.64 -11.01 8.41
N GLN A 134 6.86 -11.25 7.95
CA GLN A 134 7.14 -11.72 6.60
C GLN A 134 6.42 -13.04 6.30
N LEU A 135 6.49 -14.02 7.23
CA LEU A 135 5.79 -15.30 7.12
C LEU A 135 4.26 -15.12 7.02
N THR A 136 3.68 -14.31 7.90
CA THR A 136 2.22 -14.15 7.96
C THR A 136 1.67 -13.29 6.82
N MET A 137 2.44 -12.33 6.31
CA MET A 137 2.09 -11.59 5.11
C MET A 137 2.21 -12.45 3.86
N LEU A 138 3.21 -13.33 3.81
CA LEU A 138 3.33 -14.32 2.73
C LEU A 138 2.11 -15.25 2.69
N ASP A 139 1.64 -15.75 3.84
CA ASP A 139 0.40 -16.54 3.95
C ASP A 139 -0.81 -15.78 3.35
N HIS A 140 -0.89 -14.45 3.52
CA HIS A 140 -1.94 -13.64 2.92
C HIS A 140 -1.82 -13.53 1.38
N HIS A 141 -0.61 -13.38 0.85
CA HIS A 141 -0.37 -13.31 -0.59
C HIS A 141 -0.67 -14.65 -1.27
N THR A 142 -0.26 -15.75 -0.67
CA THR A 142 -0.37 -17.10 -1.25
C THR A 142 -1.71 -17.80 -1.00
N ARG A 143 -2.57 -17.23 -0.14
CA ARG A 143 -3.89 -17.78 0.12
C ARG A 143 -4.72 -17.84 -1.15
N PRO A 144 -5.41 -18.96 -1.45
CA PRO A 144 -6.30 -19.05 -2.60
C PRO A 144 -7.32 -17.90 -2.61
N GLN A 145 -7.40 -17.18 -3.73
CA GLN A 145 -8.36 -16.09 -3.89
C GLN A 145 -9.73 -16.64 -4.28
N THR A 146 -10.75 -16.27 -3.51
CA THR A 146 -12.13 -16.76 -3.69
C THR A 146 -13.01 -15.78 -4.44
N SER A 147 -12.66 -14.50 -4.46
CA SER A 147 -13.43 -13.42 -5.10
C SER A 147 -12.67 -12.81 -6.27
N PRO A 148 -13.35 -12.18 -7.24
CA PRO A 148 -12.70 -11.47 -8.35
C PRO A 148 -11.68 -10.42 -7.90
N VAL A 149 -11.94 -9.74 -6.77
CA VAL A 149 -11.05 -8.71 -6.22
C VAL A 149 -10.65 -9.09 -4.80
N ARG A 150 -9.35 -9.06 -4.52
CA ARG A 150 -8.78 -9.16 -3.18
C ARG A 150 -8.25 -7.79 -2.76
N LEU A 151 -8.73 -7.27 -1.63
CA LEU A 151 -8.17 -6.11 -0.96
C LEU A 151 -7.34 -6.57 0.24
N MET A 152 -6.07 -6.18 0.28
CA MET A 152 -5.15 -6.51 1.38
C MET A 152 -4.75 -5.26 2.15
N GLU A 153 -4.71 -5.34 3.48
CA GLU A 153 -4.09 -4.30 4.30
C GLU A 153 -2.59 -4.52 4.32
N ARG A 154 -1.85 -3.60 3.69
CA ARG A 154 -0.41 -3.68 3.44
C ARG A 154 0.02 -4.88 2.59
N SER A 155 1.29 -5.02 2.42
CA SER A 155 1.91 -6.07 1.61
C SER A 155 3.24 -6.52 2.22
N ILE A 156 3.79 -7.60 1.69
CA ILE A 156 5.15 -8.02 2.02
C ILE A 156 6.20 -6.94 1.66
N HIS A 157 5.88 -6.08 0.67
CA HIS A 157 6.76 -4.99 0.24
C HIS A 157 6.87 -3.90 1.31
N SER A 158 5.76 -3.46 1.93
CA SER A 158 5.82 -2.49 3.02
C SER A 158 6.49 -3.05 4.27
N ALA A 159 6.34 -4.35 4.56
CA ALA A 159 7.09 -4.99 5.63
C ALA A 159 8.60 -4.80 5.42
N ARG A 160 9.10 -5.00 4.19
CA ARG A 160 10.52 -4.84 3.83
C ARG A 160 10.94 -3.38 3.70
N TYR A 161 10.26 -2.58 2.86
CA TYR A 161 10.71 -1.25 2.46
C TYR A 161 10.39 -0.15 3.47
N VAL A 162 9.46 -0.39 4.40
CA VAL A 162 9.08 0.57 5.42
C VAL A 162 9.51 0.13 6.81
N PHE A 163 9.06 -1.04 7.28
CA PHE A 163 9.27 -1.43 8.67
C PHE A 163 10.67 -1.97 8.95
N VAL A 164 11.18 -2.89 8.13
CA VAL A 164 12.56 -3.39 8.25
C VAL A 164 13.55 -2.27 7.98
N GLU A 165 13.32 -1.48 6.96
CA GLU A 165 14.14 -0.33 6.60
C GLU A 165 14.22 0.71 7.73
N ASN A 166 13.09 1.01 8.37
CA ASN A 166 13.05 1.91 9.51
C ASN A 166 13.87 1.39 10.70
N LEU A 167 13.78 0.11 11.01
CA LEU A 167 14.57 -0.51 12.08
C LEU A 167 16.06 -0.40 11.78
N TYR A 168 16.47 -0.64 10.55
CA TYR A 168 17.87 -0.53 10.13
C TYR A 168 18.37 0.91 10.18
N ARG A 169 17.67 1.85 9.52
CA ARG A 169 18.09 3.28 9.49
C ARG A 169 18.09 3.94 10.86
N SER A 170 17.24 3.50 11.77
CA SER A 170 17.22 3.98 13.16
C SER A 170 18.27 3.32 14.08
N GLY A 171 19.14 2.46 13.54
CA GLY A 171 20.17 1.74 14.30
C GLY A 171 19.61 0.68 15.27
N LYS A 172 18.35 0.30 15.12
CA LYS A 172 17.68 -0.70 15.97
C LYS A 172 17.76 -2.13 15.41
N MET A 173 18.35 -2.30 14.23
CA MET A 173 18.59 -3.60 13.60
C MET A 173 20.03 -3.67 13.14
N PRO A 174 20.82 -4.66 13.59
CA PRO A 174 22.16 -4.91 13.07
C PRO A 174 22.14 -5.18 11.55
N GLU A 175 23.23 -4.83 10.87
CA GLU A 175 23.35 -5.03 9.42
C GLU A 175 23.14 -6.50 9.01
N VAL A 176 23.65 -7.45 9.79
CA VAL A 176 23.49 -8.88 9.51
C VAL A 176 22.03 -9.31 9.51
N ASP A 177 21.21 -8.82 10.45
CA ASP A 177 19.78 -9.12 10.53
C ASP A 177 19.04 -8.50 9.35
N TYR A 178 19.40 -7.27 8.98
CA TYR A 178 18.83 -6.57 7.83
C TYR A 178 19.12 -7.30 6.52
N VAL A 179 20.37 -7.72 6.30
CA VAL A 179 20.77 -8.47 5.08
C VAL A 179 20.04 -9.81 5.01
N ILE A 180 19.95 -10.55 6.11
CA ILE A 180 19.22 -11.84 6.14
C ILE A 180 17.74 -11.65 5.78
N LEU A 181 17.07 -10.63 6.34
CA LEU A 181 15.67 -10.34 5.99
C LEU A 181 15.52 -9.90 4.53
N ALA A 182 16.50 -9.18 3.98
CA ALA A 182 16.52 -8.82 2.56
C ALA A 182 16.67 -10.05 1.65
N GLU A 183 17.58 -10.97 1.97
CA GLU A 183 17.75 -12.23 1.23
C GLU A 183 16.47 -13.09 1.25
N TRP A 184 15.80 -13.18 2.41
CA TRP A 184 14.50 -13.85 2.51
C TRP A 184 13.45 -13.21 1.60
N PHE A 185 13.34 -11.87 1.64
CA PHE A 185 12.40 -11.12 0.81
C PHE A 185 12.69 -11.33 -0.68
N ASP A 186 13.93 -11.20 -1.09
CA ASP A 186 14.36 -11.38 -2.48
C ASP A 186 14.10 -12.79 -2.99
N TRP A 187 14.32 -13.80 -2.14
CA TRP A 187 14.01 -15.17 -2.48
C TRP A 187 12.49 -15.36 -2.66
N ILE A 188 11.67 -14.81 -1.76
CA ILE A 188 10.21 -14.89 -1.84
C ILE A 188 9.73 -14.26 -3.14
N VAL A 189 10.13 -13.03 -3.45
CA VAL A 189 9.67 -12.31 -4.65
C VAL A 189 10.07 -13.02 -5.94
N ARG A 190 11.23 -13.70 -5.94
CA ARG A 190 11.69 -14.46 -7.13
C ARG A 190 11.02 -15.81 -7.30
N ASN A 191 10.58 -16.48 -6.23
CA ASN A 191 10.15 -17.88 -6.27
C ASN A 191 8.68 -18.09 -5.96
N ILE A 192 7.99 -17.10 -5.40
CA ILE A 192 6.58 -17.20 -4.98
C ILE A 192 5.79 -16.07 -5.65
N ASP A 193 4.60 -16.41 -6.14
CA ASP A 193 3.69 -15.39 -6.69
C ASP A 193 3.11 -14.54 -5.55
N VAL A 194 3.65 -13.34 -5.42
CA VAL A 194 3.21 -12.27 -4.52
C VAL A 194 2.77 -11.04 -5.31
N SER A 195 2.29 -11.24 -6.54
CA SER A 195 1.89 -10.19 -7.47
C SER A 195 0.81 -9.28 -6.88
N ILE A 196 0.91 -8.01 -7.23
CA ILE A 196 -0.05 -6.97 -6.88
C ILE A 196 -0.45 -6.27 -8.19
N ASP A 197 -1.75 -6.02 -8.41
CA ASP A 197 -2.24 -5.30 -9.58
C ASP A 197 -2.34 -3.79 -9.35
N LEU A 198 -2.56 -3.35 -8.10
CA LEU A 198 -2.69 -1.95 -7.74
C LEU A 198 -2.29 -1.72 -6.28
N ILE A 199 -1.58 -0.64 -6.02
CA ILE A 199 -1.32 -0.12 -4.68
C ILE A 199 -2.15 1.13 -4.47
N VAL A 200 -2.98 1.15 -3.41
CA VAL A 200 -3.72 2.33 -2.97
C VAL A 200 -2.99 2.93 -1.77
N TYR A 201 -2.33 4.06 -1.96
CA TYR A 201 -1.59 4.74 -0.90
C TYR A 201 -2.46 5.78 -0.19
N LEU A 202 -2.87 5.47 1.05
CA LEU A 202 -3.59 6.41 1.92
C LEU A 202 -2.58 7.37 2.55
N ARG A 203 -2.35 8.48 1.87
CA ARG A 203 -1.39 9.51 2.26
C ARG A 203 -1.99 10.40 3.34
N THR A 204 -1.55 10.20 4.58
CA THR A 204 -2.03 10.91 5.77
C THR A 204 -0.83 11.48 6.51
N THR A 205 -0.93 12.73 7.00
CA THR A 205 0.19 13.36 7.70
C THR A 205 0.50 12.64 9.02
N PRO A 206 1.78 12.64 9.46
CA PRO A 206 2.17 12.03 10.74
C PRO A 206 1.37 12.55 11.93
N GLU A 207 1.08 13.86 11.96
CA GLU A 207 0.30 14.50 13.03
C GLU A 207 -1.12 13.96 13.10
N THR A 208 -1.77 13.81 11.93
CA THR A 208 -3.11 13.23 11.85
C THR A 208 -3.12 11.77 12.29
N CYS A 209 -2.09 11.01 11.89
CA CYS A 209 -1.91 9.62 12.33
C CYS A 209 -1.72 9.55 13.84
N TYR A 210 -0.89 10.44 14.41
CA TYR A 210 -0.62 10.50 15.84
C TYR A 210 -1.89 10.82 16.65
N GLN A 211 -2.67 11.83 16.23
CA GLN A 211 -3.94 12.17 16.86
C GLN A 211 -4.92 10.99 16.87
N ARG A 212 -5.06 10.30 15.73
CA ARG A 212 -5.93 9.12 15.62
C ARG A 212 -5.44 7.94 16.47
N LEU A 213 -4.13 7.77 16.59
CA LEU A 213 -3.50 6.76 17.41
C LEU A 213 -3.82 7.01 18.90
N GLN A 214 -3.71 8.24 19.36
CA GLN A 214 -4.08 8.64 20.72
C GLN A 214 -5.57 8.40 21.01
N MET A 215 -6.46 8.73 20.05
CA MET A 215 -7.90 8.48 20.20
C MET A 215 -8.26 6.99 20.21
N ARG A 216 -7.45 6.13 19.56
CA ARG A 216 -7.69 4.68 19.47
C ARG A 216 -7.35 3.93 20.76
N CYS A 217 -6.52 4.50 21.64
CA CYS A 217 -6.17 4.00 22.98
C CYS A 217 -5.77 2.52 23.04
N ARG A 218 -4.97 2.03 22.09
CA ARG A 218 -4.38 0.69 22.17
C ARG A 218 -3.16 0.72 23.08
N GLU A 219 -3.15 -0.13 24.10
CA GLU A 219 -2.12 -0.14 25.14
C GLU A 219 -0.70 -0.23 24.56
N GLU A 220 -0.46 -1.14 23.63
CA GLU A 220 0.87 -1.34 23.03
C GLU A 220 1.30 -0.19 22.11
N GLU A 221 0.37 0.65 21.63
CA GLU A 221 0.66 1.76 20.73
C GLU A 221 0.95 3.08 21.46
N THR A 222 0.79 3.13 22.78
CA THR A 222 1.03 4.34 23.60
C THR A 222 2.48 4.82 23.55
N VAL A 223 3.41 3.93 23.24
CA VAL A 223 4.85 4.22 23.11
C VAL A 223 5.26 4.70 21.71
N ILE A 224 4.32 4.75 20.74
CA ILE A 224 4.58 5.22 19.39
C ILE A 224 4.65 6.75 19.41
N SER A 225 5.81 7.30 19.10
CA SER A 225 6.03 8.74 19.03
C SER A 225 5.66 9.32 17.65
N LEU A 226 5.53 10.66 17.60
CA LEU A 226 5.34 11.38 16.35
C LEU A 226 6.56 11.21 15.41
N GLU A 227 7.78 11.21 15.98
CA GLU A 227 9.03 11.02 15.22
C GLU A 227 9.07 9.65 14.54
N TYR A 228 8.56 8.61 15.21
CA TYR A 228 8.45 7.28 14.61
C TYR A 228 7.48 7.29 13.43
N LEU A 229 6.31 7.93 13.57
CA LEU A 229 5.34 8.06 12.48
C LEU A 229 5.88 8.90 11.31
N ASP A 230 6.65 9.97 11.61
CA ASP A 230 7.32 10.78 10.59
C ASP A 230 8.38 9.96 9.82
N ALA A 231 9.15 9.15 10.52
CA ALA A 231 10.13 8.27 9.89
C ALA A 231 9.46 7.26 8.94
N LEU A 232 8.36 6.62 9.35
CA LEU A 232 7.59 5.72 8.48
C LEU A 232 6.98 6.49 7.31
N HIS A 233 6.44 7.69 7.54
CA HIS A 233 5.88 8.52 6.48
C HIS A 233 6.90 8.85 5.40
N ARG A 234 8.13 9.24 5.79
CA ARG A 234 9.22 9.51 4.84
C ARG A 234 9.55 8.29 3.99
N LEU A 235 9.58 7.10 4.56
CA LEU A 235 9.83 5.86 3.83
C LEU A 235 8.71 5.53 2.83
N TYR A 236 7.44 5.72 3.21
CA TYR A 236 6.31 5.60 2.28
C TYR A 236 6.40 6.62 1.14
N GLU A 237 6.77 7.88 1.42
CA GLU A 237 6.97 8.93 0.42
C GLU A 237 8.13 8.59 -0.52
N GLU A 238 9.25 8.08 0.01
CA GLU A 238 10.39 7.65 -0.79
C GLU A 238 10.03 6.47 -1.70
N TRP A 239 9.26 5.52 -1.20
CA TRP A 239 8.88 4.32 -1.94
C TRP A 239 7.77 4.57 -2.96
N LEU A 240 6.62 5.16 -2.54
CA LEU A 240 5.38 5.19 -3.33
C LEU A 240 5.12 6.52 -4.05
N PHE A 241 5.76 7.61 -3.64
CA PHE A 241 5.49 8.94 -4.19
C PHE A 241 6.68 9.51 -4.97
N LYS A 242 7.87 9.56 -4.37
CA LYS A 242 9.06 10.10 -5.04
C LYS A 242 9.68 9.11 -6.02
N GLY A 243 9.60 7.82 -5.72
CA GLY A 243 10.26 6.76 -6.48
C GLY A 243 11.78 6.76 -6.35
N GLY A 244 12.43 5.75 -6.90
CA GLY A 244 13.89 5.74 -7.09
C GLY A 244 14.68 4.95 -6.03
N LEU A 245 14.19 4.80 -4.80
CA LEU A 245 14.94 4.06 -3.78
C LEU A 245 14.58 2.57 -3.75
N PHE A 246 13.30 2.26 -3.90
CA PHE A 246 12.81 0.88 -3.92
C PHE A 246 11.95 0.61 -5.15
N PRO A 247 11.95 -0.63 -5.67
CA PRO A 247 11.06 -0.99 -6.76
C PRO A 247 9.60 -0.93 -6.30
N VAL A 248 8.74 -0.41 -7.18
CA VAL A 248 7.30 -0.35 -6.96
C VAL A 248 6.66 -1.51 -7.71
N ALA A 249 6.02 -2.44 -6.98
CA ALA A 249 5.53 -3.70 -7.53
C ALA A 249 4.30 -3.55 -8.45
N ALA A 250 3.57 -2.43 -8.37
CA ALA A 250 2.35 -2.17 -9.13
C ALA A 250 2.11 -0.66 -9.28
N PRO A 251 1.22 -0.23 -10.21
CA PRO A 251 0.77 1.16 -10.27
C PRO A 251 0.26 1.66 -8.92
N VAL A 252 0.52 2.94 -8.60
CA VAL A 252 0.14 3.54 -7.31
C VAL A 252 -0.97 4.56 -7.52
N LEU A 253 -2.07 4.39 -6.78
CA LEU A 253 -3.14 5.37 -6.65
C LEU A 253 -2.98 6.10 -5.31
N GLY A 254 -2.50 7.34 -5.33
CA GLY A 254 -2.40 8.19 -4.14
C GLY A 254 -3.76 8.77 -3.75
N VAL A 255 -4.17 8.58 -2.50
CA VAL A 255 -5.40 9.15 -1.92
C VAL A 255 -5.02 10.07 -0.76
N TRP A 256 -5.28 11.37 -0.94
CA TRP A 256 -5.08 12.37 0.11
C TRP A 256 -6.26 12.36 1.07
N ARG A 257 -5.98 12.27 2.36
CA ARG A 257 -6.99 12.57 3.39
C ARG A 257 -6.65 13.88 4.07
N SER A 258 -7.42 14.93 3.75
CA SER A 258 -7.35 16.20 4.49
C SER A 258 -7.96 16.03 5.89
N THR A 259 -7.48 16.85 6.81
CA THR A 259 -7.70 16.82 8.26
C THR A 259 -9.13 17.18 8.73
N THR A 260 -10.06 17.47 7.83
CA THR A 260 -11.39 17.99 8.17
C THR A 260 -12.48 16.92 8.17
N CYS A 261 -12.40 15.95 9.09
CA CYS A 261 -13.59 15.17 9.47
C CYS A 261 -13.55 14.91 10.97
N CYS A 262 -14.26 15.74 11.71
CA CYS A 262 -14.72 15.42 13.06
C CYS A 262 -15.53 14.11 13.01
N PRO A 263 -15.44 13.21 14.02
CA PRO A 263 -16.30 12.04 14.10
C PRO A 263 -17.73 12.52 14.33
N GLY A 264 -18.54 12.56 13.28
CA GLY A 264 -19.96 12.96 13.34
C GLY A 264 -20.52 13.58 12.08
N GLN A 265 -19.70 14.05 11.15
CA GLN A 265 -20.17 14.60 9.88
C GLN A 265 -19.26 14.11 8.74
N LEU A 266 -19.59 12.94 8.20
CA LEU A 266 -19.13 12.58 6.86
C LEU A 266 -20.05 13.31 5.87
N PRO A 267 -19.55 14.26 5.07
CA PRO A 267 -20.32 14.79 3.96
C PRO A 267 -20.64 13.60 3.04
N SER A 268 -21.91 13.44 2.69
CA SER A 268 -22.40 12.38 1.79
C SER A 268 -21.63 12.32 0.45
N ASP A 269 -20.96 13.40 0.07
CA ASP A 269 -20.21 13.52 -1.18
C ASP A 269 -18.72 13.11 -1.06
N ALA A 270 -18.12 13.10 0.14
CA ALA A 270 -16.75 12.61 0.32
C ALA A 270 -16.65 11.08 0.27
N LEU A 271 -17.75 10.37 0.60
CA LEU A 271 -17.87 8.92 0.46
C LEU A 271 -18.04 8.45 -1.00
N ARG A 272 -18.30 9.37 -1.94
CA ARG A 272 -18.37 9.06 -3.37
C ARG A 272 -17.02 9.09 -4.07
N ARG A 273 -15.95 9.54 -3.39
CA ARG A 273 -14.59 9.66 -3.95
C ARG A 273 -13.57 8.72 -3.30
N CYS A 274 -14.00 7.80 -2.44
CA CYS A 274 -13.18 6.66 -1.98
C CYS A 274 -13.60 5.38 -2.69
#